data_36396abf7b07104e17470f2a9d9ee7bd
#
_entry.id   36396abf7b07104e17470f2a9d9ee7bd
#
_cell.length_a   1.000
_cell.length_b   1.000
_cell.length_c   1.000
_cell.angle_alpha   90.00
_cell.angle_beta   90.00
_cell.angle_gamma   90.00
#
_symmetry.space_group_name_H-M   'P 1'
#
loop_
_entity.id
_entity.type
_entity.pdbx_description
1 polymer ?
#
loop_
_entity_poly.entity_id
_entity_poly.type
_entity_poly.pdbx_seq_one_letter_code
_entity_poly.pdbx_strand_id
1 'polypeptide(L)'
;MEEKIIYYKDELNDEFSEAQIVPRKIDGSYKYVHKNPLWNLCAFLVQNILSMPIKFLYVKIKFGIKYVGKKKLKEYKKTGYFIYGNHTQPFADTFIPSLANYPKRNYFIVNPENVSMKGLKTLSQMLGAIPIPCDKKGMEHFLETIEKNINKKHSITIYPEAHIWPYYTKIRPFKDVSFKYPIKYNVPAFCITNTYQKGKKNKI
;
A
#
# COMPACT_ATOMS: atom_id res chain seq x y z
N MET A 1 -20.98 -20.39 8.00
CA MET A 1 -20.50 -19.71 6.76
C MET A 1 -19.82 -20.77 5.94
N GLU A 2 -20.30 -21.00 4.72
CA GLU A 2 -19.65 -21.92 3.80
C GLU A 2 -18.25 -21.42 3.49
N GLU A 3 -17.26 -22.31 3.51
CA GLU A 3 -15.90 -21.99 3.12
C GLU A 3 -15.88 -21.72 1.61
N LYS A 4 -15.65 -20.47 1.21
CA LYS A 4 -15.50 -20.11 -0.21
C LYS A 4 -14.13 -20.58 -0.68
N ILE A 5 -14.08 -21.68 -1.45
CA ILE A 5 -12.84 -22.15 -2.08
C ILE A 5 -12.65 -21.39 -3.39
N ILE A 6 -11.48 -20.78 -3.57
CA ILE A 6 -11.11 -20.08 -4.79
C ILE A 6 -10.05 -20.89 -5.51
N TYR A 7 -10.34 -21.29 -6.74
CA TYR A 7 -9.40 -22.00 -7.62
C TYR A 7 -8.70 -21.02 -8.54
N TYR A 8 -7.42 -21.24 -8.80
CA TYR A 8 -6.63 -20.44 -9.73
C TYR A 8 -6.01 -21.32 -10.82
N LYS A 9 -5.69 -20.69 -11.96
CA LYS A 9 -5.04 -21.33 -13.10
C LYS A 9 -3.68 -20.71 -13.40
N ASP A 10 -3.55 -19.39 -13.19
CA ASP A 10 -2.33 -18.63 -13.43
C ASP A 10 -1.95 -17.80 -12.20
N GLU A 11 -0.87 -18.20 -11.54
CA GLU A 11 -0.39 -17.53 -10.32
C GLU A 11 0.04 -16.07 -10.55
N LEU A 12 0.37 -15.70 -11.78
CA LEU A 12 0.85 -14.36 -12.12
C LEU A 12 -0.29 -13.41 -12.50
N ASN A 13 -1.29 -13.90 -13.23
CA ASN A 13 -2.26 -13.05 -13.90
C ASN A 13 -3.70 -13.17 -13.36
N ASP A 14 -4.03 -14.24 -12.63
CA ASP A 14 -5.39 -14.39 -12.10
C ASP A 14 -5.70 -13.29 -11.05
N GLU A 15 -6.87 -12.66 -11.21
CA GLU A 15 -7.38 -11.63 -10.32
C GLU A 15 -8.69 -12.08 -9.67
N PHE A 16 -8.79 -11.95 -8.35
CA PHE A 16 -9.97 -12.32 -7.58
C PHE A 16 -10.68 -11.11 -6.95
N SER A 17 -10.40 -9.91 -7.46
CA SER A 17 -11.13 -8.70 -7.10
C SER A 17 -12.50 -8.71 -7.79
N GLU A 18 -13.58 -8.65 -7.00
CA GLU A 18 -14.95 -8.57 -7.53
C GLU A 18 -15.32 -7.14 -7.97
N ALA A 19 -14.46 -6.15 -7.71
CA ALA A 19 -14.75 -4.75 -7.98
C ALA A 19 -14.46 -4.39 -9.44
N GLN A 20 -15.51 -4.29 -10.25
CA GLN A 20 -15.43 -3.72 -11.61
C GLN A 20 -15.36 -2.19 -11.54
N ILE A 21 -14.17 -1.65 -11.37
CA ILE A 21 -13.93 -0.20 -11.34
C ILE A 21 -13.29 0.19 -12.67
N VAL A 22 -13.95 1.07 -13.43
CA VAL A 22 -13.35 1.64 -14.63
C VAL A 22 -12.21 2.56 -14.20
N PRO A 23 -10.96 2.24 -14.57
CA PRO A 23 -9.82 3.05 -14.16
C PRO A 23 -9.82 4.39 -14.88
N ARG A 24 -9.57 5.46 -14.14
CA ARG A 24 -9.29 6.76 -14.75
C ARG A 24 -7.92 6.76 -15.40
N LYS A 25 -7.77 7.52 -16.46
CA LYS A 25 -6.46 7.75 -17.07
C LYS A 25 -5.56 8.53 -16.09
N ILE A 26 -4.39 7.99 -15.78
CA ILE A 26 -3.35 8.62 -14.97
C ILE A 26 -2.23 9.04 -15.92
N ASP A 27 -2.34 10.23 -16.46
CA ASP A 27 -1.38 10.80 -17.41
C ASP A 27 -0.64 12.01 -16.82
N GLY A 28 0.12 12.72 -17.65
CA GLY A 28 0.86 13.91 -17.24
C GLY A 28 0.03 15.06 -16.65
N SER A 29 -1.32 15.01 -16.74
CA SER A 29 -2.21 15.99 -16.09
C SER A 29 -2.57 15.62 -14.65
N TYR A 30 -2.25 14.38 -14.21
CA TYR A 30 -2.58 13.92 -12.87
C TYR A 30 -1.76 14.64 -11.79
N LYS A 31 -2.45 15.23 -10.82
CA LYS A 31 -1.81 15.96 -9.71
C LYS A 31 -1.44 15.01 -8.58
N TYR A 32 -0.21 14.51 -8.58
CA TYR A 32 0.35 13.73 -7.48
C TYR A 32 0.65 14.59 -6.25
N VAL A 33 1.09 15.83 -6.47
CA VAL A 33 1.51 16.76 -5.41
C VAL A 33 0.57 17.95 -5.37
N HIS A 34 0.01 18.20 -4.21
CA HIS A 34 -0.81 19.38 -3.95
C HIS A 34 0.03 20.47 -3.27
N LYS A 35 0.05 21.69 -3.87
CA LYS A 35 0.77 22.86 -3.34
C LYS A 35 -0.03 23.57 -2.26
N ASN A 36 -1.37 23.40 -2.22
CA ASN A 36 -2.25 24.06 -1.26
C ASN A 36 -1.94 23.58 0.18
N PRO A 37 -1.58 24.48 1.10
CA PRO A 37 -1.24 24.13 2.49
C PRO A 37 -2.44 23.55 3.26
N LEU A 38 -3.65 24.05 3.00
CA LEU A 38 -4.87 23.52 3.63
C LEU A 38 -5.13 22.08 3.22
N TRP A 39 -4.97 21.76 1.93
CA TRP A 39 -5.07 20.38 1.45
C TRP A 39 -4.05 19.46 2.14
N ASN A 40 -2.80 19.93 2.28
CA ASN A 40 -1.74 19.17 2.92
C ASN A 40 -2.02 18.96 4.43
N LEU A 41 -2.57 19.95 5.11
CA LEU A 41 -3.01 19.83 6.50
C LEU A 41 -4.15 18.82 6.62
N CYS A 42 -5.18 18.90 5.80
CA CYS A 42 -6.28 17.92 5.77
C CYS A 42 -5.76 16.50 5.50
N ALA A 43 -4.87 16.33 4.52
CA ALA A 43 -4.28 15.03 4.23
C ALA A 43 -3.46 14.48 5.41
N PHE A 44 -2.73 15.34 6.13
CA PHE A 44 -2.02 14.94 7.34
C PHE A 44 -2.98 14.49 8.44
N LEU A 45 -4.04 15.27 8.73
CA LEU A 45 -5.05 14.94 9.74
C LEU A 45 -5.77 13.63 9.41
N VAL A 46 -6.21 13.47 8.16
CA VAL A 46 -6.88 12.26 7.68
C VAL A 46 -5.97 11.04 7.83
N GLN A 47 -4.74 11.12 7.36
CA GLN A 47 -3.84 9.96 7.34
C GLN A 47 -3.28 9.60 8.71
N ASN A 48 -2.87 10.58 9.52
CA ASN A 48 -2.12 10.32 10.75
C ASN A 48 -2.96 10.39 12.02
N ILE A 49 -4.11 11.05 11.99
CA ILE A 49 -4.96 11.24 13.16
C ILE A 49 -6.26 10.46 13.00
N LEU A 50 -7.06 10.77 11.98
CA LEU A 50 -8.40 10.19 11.85
C LEU A 50 -8.38 8.70 11.43
N SER A 51 -7.51 8.34 10.48
CA SER A 51 -7.49 6.96 9.98
C SER A 51 -6.75 5.98 10.89
N MET A 52 -5.84 6.44 11.76
CA MET A 52 -5.01 5.54 12.57
C MET A 52 -5.80 4.74 13.61
N PRO A 53 -6.73 5.31 14.38
CA PRO A 53 -7.57 4.53 15.28
C PRO A 53 -8.41 3.49 14.53
N ILE A 54 -8.97 3.86 13.38
CA ILE A 54 -9.79 2.97 12.53
C ILE A 54 -8.95 1.79 12.03
N LYS A 55 -7.76 2.07 11.49
CA LYS A 55 -6.81 1.04 11.05
C LYS A 55 -6.43 0.10 12.18
N PHE A 56 -6.11 0.67 13.36
CA PHE A 56 -5.73 -0.10 14.54
C PHE A 56 -6.85 -1.02 15.01
N LEU A 57 -8.06 -0.50 15.18
CA LEU A 57 -9.22 -1.27 15.62
C LEU A 57 -9.55 -2.38 14.61
N TYR A 58 -9.58 -2.06 13.31
CA TYR A 58 -9.84 -3.04 12.26
C TYR A 58 -8.83 -4.20 12.29
N VAL A 59 -7.54 -3.87 12.30
CA VAL A 59 -6.46 -4.85 12.26
C VAL A 59 -6.43 -5.70 13.55
N LYS A 60 -6.66 -5.09 14.71
CA LYS A 60 -6.62 -5.78 15.98
C LYS A 60 -7.86 -6.64 16.22
N ILE A 61 -9.05 -6.11 15.93
CA ILE A 61 -10.32 -6.81 16.21
C ILE A 61 -10.54 -7.93 15.19
N LYS A 62 -10.38 -7.62 13.91
CA LYS A 62 -10.68 -8.59 12.83
C LYS A 62 -9.64 -9.68 12.72
N PHE A 63 -8.34 -9.34 12.84
CA PHE A 63 -7.24 -10.27 12.56
C PHE A 63 -6.39 -10.62 13.77
N GLY A 64 -6.42 -9.85 14.85
CA GLY A 64 -5.56 -10.06 16.00
C GLY A 64 -4.06 -9.99 15.66
N ILE A 65 -3.66 -9.14 14.71
CA ILE A 65 -2.32 -9.11 14.14
C ILE A 65 -1.24 -8.88 15.21
N LYS A 66 -0.18 -9.66 15.12
CA LYS A 66 1.04 -9.52 15.90
C LYS A 66 2.18 -9.12 14.97
N TYR A 67 2.90 -8.06 15.32
CA TYR A 67 4.06 -7.61 14.57
C TYR A 67 5.34 -8.24 15.12
N VAL A 68 6.06 -8.97 14.28
CA VAL A 68 7.39 -9.50 14.60
C VAL A 68 8.44 -8.67 13.86
N GLY A 69 9.54 -8.31 14.53
CA GLY A 69 10.64 -7.57 13.90
C GLY A 69 10.40 -6.06 13.68
N LYS A 70 9.24 -5.50 14.09
CA LYS A 70 8.91 -4.07 13.93
C LYS A 70 9.99 -3.12 14.47
N LYS A 71 10.78 -3.54 15.45
CA LYS A 71 11.85 -2.71 16.04
C LYS A 71 12.88 -2.29 15.00
N LYS A 72 13.18 -3.12 13.99
CA LYS A 72 14.13 -2.82 12.90
C LYS A 72 13.74 -1.56 12.11
N LEU A 73 12.45 -1.29 11.91
CA LEU A 73 11.99 -0.08 11.21
C LEU A 73 12.28 1.20 11.99
N LYS A 74 12.37 1.12 13.33
CA LYS A 74 12.66 2.28 14.18
C LYS A 74 14.07 2.83 13.99
N GLU A 75 15.03 1.99 13.62
CA GLU A 75 16.41 2.37 13.35
C GLU A 75 16.49 3.31 12.14
N TYR A 76 15.55 3.18 11.20
CA TYR A 76 15.46 3.94 9.96
C TYR A 76 14.41 5.07 9.98
N LYS A 77 14.00 5.53 11.16
CA LYS A 77 13.01 6.62 11.29
C LYS A 77 13.41 7.93 10.64
N LYS A 78 14.73 8.20 10.51
CA LYS A 78 15.29 9.39 9.88
C LYS A 78 15.63 9.19 8.39
N THR A 79 15.29 8.05 7.79
CA THR A 79 15.58 7.69 6.40
C THR A 79 14.29 7.34 5.68
N GLY A 80 14.14 7.75 4.41
CA GLY A 80 13.10 7.23 3.53
C GLY A 80 13.43 5.78 3.17
N TYR A 81 12.42 4.93 2.93
CA TYR A 81 12.63 3.54 2.55
C TYR A 81 11.42 2.92 1.85
N PHE A 82 11.66 1.80 1.18
CA PHE A 82 10.61 1.01 0.57
C PHE A 82 10.23 -0.18 1.43
N ILE A 83 8.97 -0.60 1.31
CA ILE A 83 8.44 -1.82 1.92
C ILE A 83 7.81 -2.65 0.81
N TYR A 84 8.18 -3.92 0.74
CA TYR A 84 7.59 -4.89 -0.17
C TYR A 84 6.79 -5.92 0.64
N GLY A 85 5.57 -6.20 0.21
CA GLY A 85 4.67 -7.13 0.91
C GLY A 85 4.01 -8.14 -0.02
N ASN A 86 3.56 -9.27 0.51
CA ASN A 86 2.64 -10.17 -0.16
C ASN A 86 1.21 -9.60 -0.08
N HIS A 87 0.43 -9.75 -1.16
CA HIS A 87 -0.85 -9.06 -1.33
C HIS A 87 -2.04 -10.00 -1.07
N THR A 88 -2.45 -10.09 0.20
CA THR A 88 -3.39 -11.11 0.65
C THR A 88 -4.61 -10.58 1.41
N GLN A 89 -4.69 -9.26 1.66
CA GLN A 89 -5.78 -8.67 2.42
C GLN A 89 -6.31 -7.38 1.79
N PRO A 90 -7.60 -7.29 1.41
CA PRO A 90 -8.13 -6.13 0.68
C PRO A 90 -7.87 -4.77 1.35
N PHE A 91 -8.14 -4.64 2.64
CA PHE A 91 -7.91 -3.38 3.37
C PHE A 91 -6.72 -3.44 4.31
N ALA A 92 -6.48 -4.60 4.94
CA ALA A 92 -5.42 -4.72 5.93
C ALA A 92 -4.02 -4.54 5.32
N ASP A 93 -3.82 -4.84 4.06
CA ASP A 93 -2.56 -4.63 3.37
C ASP A 93 -2.15 -3.15 3.29
N THR A 94 -3.11 -2.22 3.28
CA THR A 94 -2.79 -0.79 3.43
C THR A 94 -2.65 -0.36 4.89
N PHE A 95 -3.31 -1.06 5.82
CA PHE A 95 -3.31 -0.71 7.23
C PHE A 95 -2.08 -1.23 7.97
N ILE A 96 -1.66 -2.47 7.69
CA ILE A 96 -0.53 -3.13 8.36
C ILE A 96 0.77 -2.34 8.24
N PRO A 97 1.26 -1.94 7.03
CA PRO A 97 2.47 -1.16 6.90
C PRO A 97 2.34 0.24 7.53
N SER A 98 1.16 0.87 7.42
CA SER A 98 0.91 2.18 8.04
C SER A 98 1.07 2.11 9.56
N LEU A 99 0.51 1.08 10.21
CA LEU A 99 0.61 0.87 11.67
C LEU A 99 2.01 0.42 12.10
N ALA A 100 2.70 -0.40 11.26
CA ALA A 100 4.06 -0.81 11.52
C ALA A 100 5.02 0.38 11.55
N ASN A 101 4.80 1.35 10.68
CA ASN A 101 5.65 2.53 10.49
C ASN A 101 5.30 3.73 11.38
N TYR A 102 4.14 3.73 12.00
CA TYR A 102 3.68 4.88 12.78
C TYR A 102 4.73 5.36 13.80
N PRO A 103 4.99 6.67 13.90
CA PRO A 103 4.31 7.83 13.29
C PRO A 103 4.81 8.24 11.88
N LYS A 104 5.73 7.48 11.26
CA LYS A 104 6.21 7.74 9.90
C LYS A 104 5.06 7.61 8.91
N ARG A 105 4.90 8.60 8.02
CA ARG A 105 3.90 8.57 6.96
C ARG A 105 4.26 7.49 5.92
N ASN A 106 3.28 6.66 5.56
CA ASN A 106 3.42 5.60 4.58
C ASN A 106 2.59 5.90 3.33
N TYR A 107 3.17 5.73 2.17
CA TYR A 107 2.54 5.86 0.86
C TYR A 107 2.44 4.49 0.20
N PHE A 108 1.58 4.36 -0.81
CA PHE A 108 1.33 3.10 -1.51
C PHE A 108 1.37 3.32 -3.01
N ILE A 109 2.18 2.54 -3.73
CA ILE A 109 2.04 2.44 -5.18
C ILE A 109 0.82 1.56 -5.45
N VAL A 110 -0.13 2.08 -6.23
CA VAL A 110 -1.43 1.45 -6.45
C VAL A 110 -1.82 1.46 -7.93
N ASN A 111 -2.68 0.54 -8.32
CA ASN A 111 -3.31 0.57 -9.64
C ASN A 111 -4.28 1.77 -9.76
N PRO A 112 -4.53 2.28 -10.98
CA PRO A 112 -5.45 3.41 -11.21
C PRO A 112 -6.85 3.23 -10.63
N GLU A 113 -7.36 2.00 -10.55
CA GLU A 113 -8.66 1.66 -9.97
C GLU A 113 -8.79 2.16 -8.54
N ASN A 114 -7.73 2.05 -7.73
CA ASN A 114 -7.73 2.45 -6.32
C ASN A 114 -7.94 3.96 -6.09
N VAL A 115 -7.69 4.78 -7.11
CA VAL A 115 -7.94 6.23 -7.09
C VAL A 115 -9.11 6.63 -7.99
N SER A 116 -9.84 5.66 -8.55
CA SER A 116 -10.97 5.86 -9.46
C SER A 116 -12.31 5.61 -8.78
N MET A 117 -12.31 5.00 -7.60
CA MET A 117 -13.52 4.69 -6.83
C MET A 117 -14.35 5.94 -6.56
N LYS A 118 -15.64 5.91 -6.95
CA LYS A 118 -16.57 7.04 -6.76
C LYS A 118 -16.67 7.42 -5.27
N GLY A 119 -16.50 8.70 -4.98
CA GLY A 119 -16.52 9.23 -3.60
C GLY A 119 -15.20 9.05 -2.82
N LEU A 120 -14.29 8.17 -3.23
CA LEU A 120 -13.04 7.90 -2.50
C LEU A 120 -11.78 8.47 -3.16
N LYS A 121 -11.90 9.06 -4.35
CA LYS A 121 -10.78 9.58 -5.15
C LYS A 121 -9.83 10.48 -4.35
N THR A 122 -10.37 11.52 -3.72
CA THR A 122 -9.60 12.48 -2.92
C THR A 122 -9.09 11.84 -1.62
N LEU A 123 -9.93 11.02 -0.98
CA LEU A 123 -9.57 10.32 0.24
C LEU A 123 -8.40 9.35 0.03
N SER A 124 -8.39 8.59 -1.06
CA SER A 124 -7.28 7.68 -1.40
C SER A 124 -5.96 8.44 -1.55
N GLN A 125 -5.97 9.61 -2.20
CA GLN A 125 -4.78 10.47 -2.29
C GLN A 125 -4.34 10.99 -0.91
N MET A 126 -5.27 11.45 -0.08
CA MET A 126 -4.97 11.90 1.28
C MET A 126 -4.39 10.77 2.14
N LEU A 127 -4.84 9.54 1.93
CA LEU A 127 -4.34 8.34 2.59
C LEU A 127 -2.99 7.84 2.02
N GLY A 128 -2.46 8.49 0.99
CA GLY A 128 -1.12 8.22 0.47
C GLY A 128 -1.06 7.33 -0.76
N ALA A 129 -2.16 7.16 -1.50
CA ALA A 129 -2.15 6.43 -2.76
C ALA A 129 -1.38 7.19 -3.85
N ILE A 130 -0.44 6.52 -4.50
CA ILE A 130 0.35 7.00 -5.65
C ILE A 130 0.04 6.05 -6.83
N PRO A 131 -0.89 6.41 -7.72
CA PRO A 131 -1.28 5.55 -8.83
C PRO A 131 -0.20 5.45 -9.90
N ILE A 132 -0.10 4.27 -10.53
CA ILE A 132 0.80 4.02 -11.65
C ILE A 132 0.30 4.78 -12.89
N PRO A 133 1.16 5.54 -13.58
CA PRO A 133 0.77 6.29 -14.77
C PRO A 133 0.75 5.44 -16.04
N CYS A 134 0.06 5.94 -17.06
CA CYS A 134 -0.06 5.28 -18.36
C CYS A 134 0.78 5.93 -19.48
N ASP A 135 1.45 7.06 -19.22
CA ASP A 135 2.27 7.74 -20.22
C ASP A 135 3.63 8.21 -19.66
N LYS A 136 4.52 8.67 -20.55
CA LYS A 136 5.88 9.08 -20.19
C LYS A 136 5.89 10.30 -19.25
N LYS A 137 5.06 11.31 -19.51
CA LYS A 137 4.99 12.52 -18.70
C LYS A 137 4.43 12.23 -17.30
N GLY A 138 3.42 11.37 -17.22
CA GLY A 138 2.91 10.86 -15.95
C GLY A 138 3.98 10.10 -15.17
N MET A 139 4.83 9.30 -15.88
CA MET A 139 5.93 8.58 -15.25
C MET A 139 6.99 9.51 -14.67
N GLU A 140 7.29 10.62 -15.32
CA GLU A 140 8.20 11.66 -14.81
C GLU A 140 7.63 12.22 -13.49
N HIS A 141 6.37 12.66 -13.46
CA HIS A 141 5.73 13.18 -12.24
C HIS A 141 5.58 12.14 -11.14
N PHE A 142 5.36 10.87 -11.49
CA PHE A 142 5.32 9.75 -10.56
C PHE A 142 6.67 9.55 -9.87
N LEU A 143 7.76 9.54 -10.63
CA LEU A 143 9.12 9.37 -10.11
C LEU A 143 9.54 10.56 -9.23
N GLU A 144 9.22 11.79 -9.63
CA GLU A 144 9.41 13.00 -8.80
C GLU A 144 8.65 12.91 -7.47
N THR A 145 7.45 12.34 -7.51
CA THR A 145 6.63 12.15 -6.30
C THR A 145 7.25 11.12 -5.36
N ILE A 146 7.77 10.02 -5.89
CA ILE A 146 8.52 9.02 -5.12
C ILE A 146 9.73 9.69 -4.45
N GLU A 147 10.57 10.36 -5.24
CA GLU A 147 11.76 11.05 -4.76
C GLU A 147 11.45 12.05 -3.64
N LYS A 148 10.44 12.90 -3.85
CA LYS A 148 9.99 13.87 -2.85
C LYS A 148 9.58 13.22 -1.53
N ASN A 149 8.88 12.08 -1.59
CA ASN A 149 8.44 11.37 -0.39
C ASN A 149 9.62 10.70 0.33
N ILE A 150 10.53 10.10 -0.40
CA ILE A 150 11.76 9.51 0.15
C ILE A 150 12.62 10.58 0.83
N ASN A 151 12.81 11.73 0.19
CA ASN A 151 13.57 12.87 0.75
C ASN A 151 12.92 13.44 2.01
N LYS A 152 11.60 13.39 2.11
CA LYS A 152 10.83 13.74 3.33
C LYS A 152 10.86 12.65 4.41
N LYS A 153 11.67 11.62 4.24
CA LYS A 153 11.82 10.50 5.20
C LYS A 153 10.55 9.65 5.35
N HIS A 154 9.65 9.67 4.36
CA HIS A 154 8.48 8.82 4.33
C HIS A 154 8.83 7.40 3.88
N SER A 155 7.92 6.45 4.09
CA SER A 155 8.01 5.10 3.53
C SER A 155 7.05 4.92 2.37
N ILE A 156 7.42 4.06 1.42
CA ILE A 156 6.58 3.70 0.27
C ILE A 156 6.42 2.20 0.25
N THR A 157 5.18 1.73 0.30
CA THR A 157 4.84 0.31 0.22
C THR A 157 4.45 -0.07 -1.20
N ILE A 158 4.95 -1.21 -1.63
CA ILE A 158 4.69 -1.83 -2.93
C ILE A 158 4.31 -3.29 -2.70
N TYR A 159 3.27 -3.72 -3.39
CA TYR A 159 2.86 -5.12 -3.49
C TYR A 159 3.22 -5.63 -4.89
N PRO A 160 4.40 -6.26 -5.08
CA PRO A 160 4.87 -6.63 -6.42
C PRO A 160 4.01 -7.72 -7.08
N GLU A 161 3.22 -8.44 -6.30
CA GLU A 161 2.25 -9.43 -6.78
C GLU A 161 1.08 -8.83 -7.57
N ALA A 162 0.91 -7.50 -7.55
CA ALA A 162 -0.10 -6.68 -8.22
C ALA A 162 -1.55 -6.96 -7.79
N HIS A 163 -2.04 -8.18 -7.90
CA HIS A 163 -3.41 -8.58 -7.58
C HIS A 163 -3.55 -9.12 -6.16
N ILE A 164 -4.69 -8.86 -5.51
CA ILE A 164 -4.97 -9.39 -4.18
C ILE A 164 -5.50 -10.82 -4.30
N TRP A 165 -4.85 -11.75 -3.59
CA TRP A 165 -5.36 -13.10 -3.41
C TRP A 165 -5.75 -13.30 -1.95
N PRO A 166 -7.04 -13.20 -1.63
CA PRO A 166 -7.51 -13.22 -0.25
C PRO A 166 -7.05 -14.48 0.51
N TYR A 167 -6.37 -14.25 1.65
CA TYR A 167 -5.87 -15.30 2.55
C TYR A 167 -4.88 -16.30 1.96
N TYR A 168 -4.29 -16.00 0.80
CA TYR A 168 -3.27 -16.86 0.23
C TYR A 168 -2.03 -16.94 1.13
N THR A 169 -1.54 -18.15 1.38
CA THR A 169 -0.53 -18.42 2.40
C THR A 169 0.91 -18.50 1.87
N LYS A 170 1.07 -18.43 0.55
CA LYS A 170 2.37 -18.43 -0.13
C LYS A 170 2.67 -17.04 -0.70
N ILE A 171 3.87 -16.87 -1.21
CA ILE A 171 4.27 -15.71 -1.99
C ILE A 171 4.13 -16.09 -3.46
N ARG A 172 3.38 -15.31 -4.23
CA ARG A 172 3.19 -15.57 -5.66
C ARG A 172 4.38 -15.08 -6.48
N PRO A 173 4.57 -15.63 -7.69
CA PRO A 173 5.49 -15.07 -8.67
C PRO A 173 5.17 -13.59 -8.93
N PHE A 174 6.19 -12.76 -9.12
CA PHE A 174 6.06 -11.34 -9.43
C PHE A 174 7.22 -10.83 -10.29
N LYS A 175 7.01 -9.70 -10.96
CA LYS A 175 8.04 -9.02 -11.75
C LYS A 175 8.94 -8.17 -10.84
N ASP A 176 10.22 -8.14 -11.15
CA ASP A 176 11.26 -7.43 -10.38
C ASP A 176 11.32 -5.91 -10.63
N VAL A 177 10.52 -5.41 -11.57
CA VAL A 177 10.57 -4.02 -12.07
C VAL A 177 10.56 -2.97 -10.96
N SER A 178 9.85 -3.20 -9.85
CA SER A 178 9.76 -2.23 -8.76
C SER A 178 11.01 -2.15 -7.88
N PHE A 179 11.87 -3.17 -7.89
CA PHE A 179 13.09 -3.20 -7.07
C PHE A 179 14.17 -2.23 -7.56
N LYS A 180 14.03 -1.67 -8.76
CA LYS A 180 14.86 -0.58 -9.23
C LYS A 180 14.74 0.72 -8.42
N TYR A 181 13.61 0.94 -7.72
CA TYR A 181 13.37 2.19 -6.98
C TYR A 181 14.31 2.36 -5.77
N PRO A 182 14.43 1.40 -4.84
CA PRO A 182 15.38 1.57 -3.73
C PRO A 182 16.84 1.70 -4.22
N ILE A 183 17.20 1.04 -5.30
CA ILE A 183 18.53 1.18 -5.92
C ILE A 183 18.72 2.60 -6.46
N LYS A 184 17.75 3.09 -7.26
CA LYS A 184 17.79 4.43 -7.86
C LYS A 184 17.92 5.54 -6.81
N TYR A 185 17.23 5.42 -5.69
CA TYR A 185 17.21 6.45 -4.65
C TYR A 185 18.22 6.18 -3.51
N ASN A 186 18.99 5.11 -3.62
CA ASN A 186 19.99 4.68 -2.62
C ASN A 186 19.42 4.66 -1.19
N VAL A 187 18.31 3.94 -1.00
CA VAL A 187 17.61 3.84 0.28
C VAL A 187 17.29 2.38 0.63
N PRO A 188 17.14 2.07 1.93
CA PRO A 188 16.80 0.72 2.38
C PRO A 188 15.47 0.21 1.81
N ALA A 189 15.41 -1.12 1.65
CA ALA A 189 14.18 -1.85 1.36
C ALA A 189 13.93 -2.90 2.45
N PHE A 190 12.67 -3.03 2.86
CA PHE A 190 12.21 -4.00 3.85
C PHE A 190 11.13 -4.90 3.25
N CYS A 191 11.11 -6.16 3.69
CA CYS A 191 10.01 -7.07 3.38
C CYS A 191 9.08 -7.17 4.59
N ILE A 192 7.78 -7.09 4.35
CA ILE A 192 6.72 -7.44 5.30
C ILE A 192 5.97 -8.64 4.73
N THR A 193 5.94 -9.74 5.47
CA THR A 193 5.19 -10.93 5.07
C THR A 193 4.02 -11.14 6.02
N ASN A 194 2.81 -11.12 5.48
CA ASN A 194 1.61 -11.51 6.18
C ASN A 194 1.54 -13.04 6.19
N THR A 195 1.53 -13.63 7.38
CA THR A 195 1.37 -15.07 7.59
C THR A 195 0.13 -15.32 8.43
N TYR A 196 -0.50 -16.46 8.21
CA TYR A 196 -1.74 -16.83 8.89
C TYR A 196 -1.48 -17.98 9.86
N GLN A 197 -2.08 -17.90 11.05
CA GLN A 197 -2.02 -18.93 12.05
C GLN A 197 -3.44 -19.30 12.49
N LYS A 198 -3.69 -20.60 12.71
CA LYS A 198 -4.98 -21.07 13.22
C LYS A 198 -5.26 -20.45 14.59
N GLY A 199 -6.33 -19.68 14.70
CA GLY A 199 -6.74 -19.03 15.95
C GLY A 199 -7.40 -20.01 16.91
N LYS A 200 -7.38 -19.68 18.22
CA LYS A 200 -8.06 -20.48 19.26
C LYS A 200 -9.60 -20.44 19.16
N LYS A 201 -10.18 -19.54 18.40
CA LYS A 201 -11.63 -19.42 18.11
C LYS A 201 -11.74 -19.02 16.65
N ASN A 202 -11.96 -19.92 15.73
CA ASN A 202 -12.34 -19.70 14.33
C ASN A 202 -12.15 -18.23 13.78
N LYS A 203 -11.17 -17.51 14.30
CA LYS A 203 -10.72 -16.19 13.83
C LYS A 203 -9.57 -16.46 12.90
N ILE A 204 -9.85 -16.30 11.66
CA ILE A 204 -8.86 -16.26 10.59
C ILE A 204 -7.94 -15.07 10.81
#